data_53322535ab8bd0153004512322c2506d
#
_entry.id   53322535ab8bd0153004512322c2506d
#
_cell.length_a   1.000
_cell.length_b   1.000
_cell.length_c   1.000
_cell.angle_alpha   90.00
_cell.angle_beta   90.00
_cell.angle_gamma   90.00
#
_symmetry.space_group_name_H-M   'P 1'
#
loop_
_entity.id
_entity.type
_entity.pdbx_description
1 polymer ?
#
loop_
_entity_poly.entity_id
_entity_poly.type
_entity_poly.pdbx_seq_one_letter_code
_entity_poly.pdbx_strand_id
1 'polypeptide(L)'
;MWSPRRNTPKKYDDCINVAKKELAQDARPAIKPVNVNPEEFDEIYVGYPVWWGEMPMPMFTFFEKYNLKGKTIHPFVTHEGSGLSGVARLKKVTGANVTPGLAIYGHVAQNERDKAQKEVDKWVK
;
A
#
# COMPACT_ATOMS: atom_id res chain seq x y z
N MET A 1 5.93 11.60 5.28
CA MET A 1 5.31 10.26 5.17
C MET A 1 6.24 9.21 5.76
N TRP A 2 5.73 8.38 6.64
CA TRP A 2 6.52 7.28 7.19
C TRP A 2 6.74 6.20 6.14
N SER A 3 7.97 5.70 6.04
CA SER A 3 8.32 4.59 5.15
C SER A 3 8.99 3.48 5.95
N PRO A 4 8.54 2.23 5.81
CA PRO A 4 9.13 1.10 6.52
C PRO A 4 10.51 0.70 5.99
N ARG A 5 10.92 1.15 4.83
CA ARG A 5 12.21 0.78 4.26
C ARG A 5 13.36 1.57 4.90
N ARG A 6 14.51 0.92 5.03
CA ARG A 6 15.68 1.53 5.70
C ARG A 6 16.37 2.60 4.86
N ASN A 7 16.44 2.41 3.56
CA ASN A 7 17.25 3.23 2.65
C ASN A 7 16.38 3.88 1.57
N THR A 8 15.37 4.65 1.99
CA THR A 8 14.58 5.42 1.03
C THR A 8 15.37 6.62 0.55
N PRO A 9 15.59 6.78 -0.77
CA PRO A 9 16.23 7.96 -1.30
C PRO A 9 15.48 9.25 -0.92
N LYS A 10 16.22 10.33 -0.68
CA LYS A 10 15.64 11.61 -0.29
C LYS A 10 15.18 12.45 -1.48
N LYS A 11 15.83 12.28 -2.63
CA LYS A 11 15.45 13.00 -3.85
C LYS A 11 14.36 12.27 -4.60
N TYR A 12 13.38 13.02 -5.11
CA TYR A 12 12.24 12.46 -5.82
C TYR A 12 12.63 11.65 -7.05
N ASP A 13 13.54 12.17 -7.89
CA ASP A 13 13.99 11.45 -9.08
C ASP A 13 14.67 10.13 -8.74
N ASP A 14 15.48 10.12 -7.68
CA ASP A 14 16.13 8.91 -7.20
C ASP A 14 15.10 7.90 -6.67
N CYS A 15 14.06 8.37 -5.98
CA CYS A 15 12.96 7.53 -5.53
C CYS A 15 12.23 6.87 -6.69
N ILE A 16 11.92 7.62 -7.76
CA ILE A 16 11.26 7.09 -8.95
C ILE A 16 12.09 5.97 -9.57
N ASN A 17 13.38 6.21 -9.74
CA ASN A 17 14.28 5.25 -10.39
C ASN A 17 14.47 3.99 -9.54
N VAL A 18 14.62 4.15 -8.22
CA VAL A 18 14.73 3.01 -7.29
C VAL A 18 13.45 2.19 -7.30
N ALA A 19 12.30 2.84 -7.23
CA ALA A 19 11.00 2.15 -7.24
C ALA A 19 10.79 1.37 -8.54
N LYS A 20 11.14 1.95 -9.70
CA LYS A 20 11.05 1.28 -10.99
C LYS A 20 11.93 0.05 -11.07
N LYS A 21 13.17 0.17 -10.60
CA LYS A 21 14.13 -0.93 -10.57
C LYS A 21 13.66 -2.06 -9.65
N GLU A 22 13.19 -1.70 -8.46
CA GLU A 22 12.67 -2.66 -7.50
C GLU A 22 11.49 -3.45 -8.07
N LEU A 23 10.58 -2.76 -8.76
CA LEU A 23 9.45 -3.43 -9.41
C LEU A 23 9.91 -4.38 -10.50
N ALA A 24 10.82 -3.94 -11.37
CA ALA A 24 11.34 -4.75 -12.47
C ALA A 24 12.06 -6.01 -11.97
N GLN A 25 12.71 -5.93 -10.82
CA GLN A 25 13.44 -7.04 -10.20
C GLN A 25 12.57 -7.86 -9.23
N ASP A 26 11.32 -7.47 -9.02
CA ASP A 26 10.47 -8.03 -7.97
C ASP A 26 11.20 -8.08 -6.63
N ALA A 27 11.83 -6.96 -6.26
CA ALA A 27 12.71 -6.86 -5.11
C ALA A 27 11.96 -6.97 -3.77
N ARG A 28 12.66 -7.42 -2.74
CA ARG A 28 12.15 -7.43 -1.36
C ARG A 28 13.05 -6.56 -0.48
N PRO A 29 12.92 -5.22 -0.59
CA PRO A 29 13.77 -4.31 0.18
C PRO A 29 13.64 -4.54 1.68
N ALA A 30 14.75 -4.42 2.40
CA ALA A 30 14.73 -4.52 3.85
C ALA A 30 13.90 -3.38 4.45
N ILE A 31 13.09 -3.71 5.43
CA ILE A 31 12.24 -2.73 6.13
C ILE A 31 12.63 -2.63 7.61
N LYS A 32 12.26 -1.50 8.21
CA LYS A 32 12.41 -1.32 9.66
C LYS A 32 11.45 -2.23 10.40
N PRO A 33 11.76 -2.65 11.63
CA PRO A 33 10.81 -3.41 12.44
C PRO A 33 9.47 -2.68 12.59
N VAL A 34 8.38 -3.43 12.51
CA VAL A 34 7.02 -2.91 12.67
C VAL A 34 6.40 -3.59 13.88
N ASN A 35 5.89 -2.79 14.82
CA ASN A 35 5.36 -3.29 16.11
C ASN A 35 3.89 -3.71 16.03
N VAL A 36 3.46 -4.23 14.87
CA VAL A 36 2.10 -4.70 14.68
C VAL A 36 2.16 -6.10 14.11
N ASN A 37 1.42 -7.02 14.72
CA ASN A 37 1.21 -8.35 14.18
C ASN A 37 -0.17 -8.41 13.53
N PRO A 38 -0.25 -8.38 12.20
CA PRO A 38 -1.56 -8.39 11.54
C PRO A 38 -2.32 -9.71 11.71
N GLU A 39 -1.67 -10.78 12.10
CA GLU A 39 -2.34 -12.06 12.36
C GLU A 39 -3.29 -12.02 13.57
N GLU A 40 -3.13 -11.03 14.44
CA GLU A 40 -3.99 -10.85 15.62
C GLU A 40 -5.35 -10.23 15.30
N PHE A 41 -5.57 -9.76 14.08
CA PHE A 41 -6.80 -9.06 13.69
C PHE A 41 -7.56 -9.82 12.62
N ASP A 42 -8.89 -9.73 12.64
CA ASP A 42 -9.75 -10.35 11.63
C ASP A 42 -9.93 -9.46 10.41
N GLU A 43 -9.96 -8.15 10.62
CA GLU A 43 -10.10 -7.15 9.56
C GLU A 43 -8.91 -6.20 9.59
N ILE A 44 -8.34 -5.92 8.42
CA ILE A 44 -7.13 -5.11 8.29
C ILE A 44 -7.34 -4.09 7.19
N TYR A 45 -7.09 -2.82 7.51
CA TYR A 45 -7.05 -1.74 6.52
C TYR A 45 -5.61 -1.58 6.04
N VAL A 46 -5.41 -1.64 4.73
CA VAL A 46 -4.08 -1.54 4.12
C VAL A 46 -4.04 -0.35 3.17
N GLY A 47 -3.19 0.62 3.48
CA GLY A 47 -3.02 1.79 2.65
C GLY A 47 -1.64 1.87 2.02
N TYR A 48 -1.57 2.22 0.72
CA TYR A 48 -0.29 2.42 0.05
C TYR A 48 -0.42 3.41 -1.11
N PRO A 49 0.67 4.12 -1.43
CA PRO A 49 0.72 4.88 -2.67
C PRO A 49 0.99 3.94 -3.84
N VAL A 50 0.39 4.22 -4.99
CA VAL A 50 0.66 3.43 -6.19
C VAL A 50 1.99 3.89 -6.78
N TRP A 51 2.95 2.97 -6.89
CA TRP A 51 4.27 3.20 -7.48
C TRP A 51 4.40 2.37 -8.76
N TRP A 52 4.48 3.07 -9.90
CA TRP A 52 4.58 2.42 -11.21
C TRP A 52 3.44 1.41 -11.46
N GLY A 53 2.23 1.78 -11.07
CA GLY A 53 1.04 0.95 -11.27
C GLY A 53 0.94 -0.25 -10.35
N GLU A 54 1.70 -0.29 -9.25
CA GLU A 54 1.74 -1.43 -8.34
C GLU A 54 1.85 -0.98 -6.87
N MET A 55 1.62 -1.91 -5.97
CA MET A 55 1.92 -1.74 -4.54
C MET A 55 3.45 -1.64 -4.37
N PRO A 56 3.96 -0.72 -3.54
CA PRO A 56 5.41 -0.62 -3.32
C PRO A 56 6.03 -1.91 -2.84
N MET A 57 7.21 -2.24 -3.35
CA MET A 57 7.89 -3.50 -3.03
C MET A 57 8.14 -3.71 -1.52
N PRO A 58 8.43 -2.68 -0.69
CA PRO A 58 8.53 -2.87 0.75
C PRO A 58 7.29 -3.47 1.41
N MET A 59 6.10 -3.25 0.83
CA MET A 59 4.86 -3.85 1.32
C MET A 59 4.88 -5.37 1.16
N PHE A 60 5.44 -5.88 0.06
CA PHE A 60 5.61 -7.31 -0.14
C PHE A 60 6.55 -7.91 0.89
N THR A 61 7.64 -7.22 1.22
CA THR A 61 8.56 -7.64 2.27
C THR A 61 7.81 -7.83 3.60
N PHE A 62 6.92 -6.91 3.92
CA PHE A 62 6.12 -6.99 5.15
C PHE A 62 5.13 -8.16 5.10
N PHE A 63 4.31 -8.24 4.05
CA PHE A 63 3.23 -9.22 4.01
C PHE A 63 3.71 -10.67 3.88
N GLU A 64 4.86 -10.91 3.27
CA GLU A 64 5.41 -12.25 3.16
C GLU A 64 5.79 -12.88 4.50
N LYS A 65 5.87 -12.08 5.56
CA LYS A 65 6.19 -12.57 6.92
C LYS A 65 5.00 -13.17 7.65
N TYR A 66 3.78 -12.97 7.15
CA TYR A 66 2.56 -13.31 7.88
C TYR A 66 1.63 -14.18 7.05
N ASN A 67 0.87 -15.03 7.75
CA ASN A 67 -0.21 -15.79 7.15
C ASN A 67 -1.53 -15.07 7.44
N LEU A 68 -2.09 -14.43 6.41
CA LEU A 68 -3.34 -13.67 6.53
C LEU A 68 -4.51 -14.37 5.85
N LYS A 69 -4.38 -15.65 5.53
CA LYS A 69 -5.44 -16.45 4.93
C LYS A 69 -6.65 -16.49 5.86
N GLY A 70 -7.83 -16.24 5.30
CA GLY A 70 -9.08 -16.18 6.07
C GLY A 70 -9.38 -14.82 6.69
N LYS A 71 -8.43 -13.88 6.65
CA LYS A 71 -8.67 -12.52 7.11
C LYS A 71 -9.30 -11.67 6.01
N THR A 72 -9.84 -10.52 6.38
CA THR A 72 -10.42 -9.56 5.44
C THR A 72 -9.55 -8.33 5.35
N ILE A 73 -9.14 -7.95 4.15
CA ILE A 73 -8.34 -6.75 3.90
C ILE A 73 -9.17 -5.73 3.13
N HIS A 74 -9.16 -4.50 3.64
CA HIS A 74 -9.79 -3.34 3.01
C HIS A 74 -8.68 -2.42 2.47
N PRO A 75 -8.37 -2.48 1.16
CA PRO A 75 -7.27 -1.68 0.61
C PRO A 75 -7.72 -0.27 0.27
N PHE A 76 -6.83 0.70 0.52
CA PHE A 76 -7.02 2.07 0.02
C PHE A 76 -5.70 2.59 -0.54
N VAL A 77 -5.79 3.34 -1.62
CA VAL A 77 -4.59 3.81 -2.31
C VAL A 77 -4.67 5.29 -2.63
N THR A 78 -3.51 5.93 -2.72
CA THR A 78 -3.36 7.22 -3.38
C THR A 78 -2.67 7.01 -4.72
N HIS A 79 -3.09 7.77 -5.72
CA HIS A 79 -2.58 7.65 -7.09
C HIS A 79 -2.67 8.99 -7.83
N GLU A 80 -2.06 9.07 -9.00
CA GLU A 80 -2.19 10.22 -9.90
C GLU A 80 -2.61 9.78 -11.30
N GLY A 81 -3.67 8.93 -11.37
CA GLY A 81 -4.29 8.50 -12.62
C GLY A 81 -4.34 6.99 -12.84
N SER A 82 -3.60 6.21 -12.06
CA SER A 82 -3.60 4.74 -12.21
C SER A 82 -4.81 4.05 -11.56
N GLY A 83 -5.52 4.75 -10.67
CA GLY A 83 -6.64 4.16 -9.95
C GLY A 83 -6.22 3.15 -8.90
N LEU A 84 -7.12 2.25 -8.55
CA LEU A 84 -6.90 1.22 -7.54
C LEU A 84 -6.02 0.10 -8.13
N SER A 85 -4.71 0.26 -8.02
CA SER A 85 -3.73 -0.66 -8.57
C SER A 85 -3.08 -1.51 -7.47
N GLY A 86 -2.54 -2.67 -7.83
CA GLY A 86 -1.79 -3.54 -6.92
C GLY A 86 -2.65 -4.50 -6.09
N VAL A 87 -3.97 -4.41 -6.17
CA VAL A 87 -4.88 -5.22 -5.35
C VAL A 87 -4.77 -6.71 -5.68
N ALA A 88 -4.57 -7.07 -6.94
CA ALA A 88 -4.43 -8.46 -7.35
C ALA A 88 -3.21 -9.12 -6.70
N ARG A 89 -2.08 -8.43 -6.68
CA ARG A 89 -0.86 -8.93 -6.03
C ARG A 89 -0.97 -8.91 -4.51
N LEU A 90 -1.65 -7.91 -3.95
CA LEU A 90 -1.94 -7.88 -2.51
C LEU A 90 -2.73 -9.13 -2.10
N LYS A 91 -3.77 -9.46 -2.83
CA LYS A 91 -4.55 -10.68 -2.60
C LYS A 91 -3.69 -11.94 -2.69
N LYS A 92 -2.83 -12.01 -3.70
CA LYS A 92 -1.97 -13.17 -3.92
C LYS A 92 -0.94 -13.34 -2.81
N VAL A 93 -0.29 -12.27 -2.37
CA VAL A 93 0.77 -12.35 -1.35
C VAL A 93 0.22 -12.62 0.04
N THR A 94 -0.99 -12.16 0.33
CA THR A 94 -1.60 -12.33 1.66
C THR A 94 -2.49 -13.56 1.78
N GLY A 95 -3.08 -14.02 0.66
CA GLY A 95 -4.08 -15.07 0.70
C GLY A 95 -5.40 -14.66 1.34
N ALA A 96 -5.57 -13.39 1.66
CA ALA A 96 -6.74 -12.87 2.37
C ALA A 96 -7.92 -12.62 1.42
N ASN A 97 -9.10 -12.38 2.03
CA ASN A 97 -10.26 -11.87 1.32
C ASN A 97 -10.10 -10.36 1.17
N VAL A 98 -9.95 -9.86 -0.05
CA VAL A 98 -9.75 -8.45 -0.30
C VAL A 98 -11.07 -7.84 -0.78
N THR A 99 -11.58 -6.86 -0.03
CA THR A 99 -12.83 -6.16 -0.36
C THR A 99 -12.60 -5.12 -1.46
N PRO A 100 -13.69 -4.61 -2.10
CA PRO A 100 -13.55 -3.45 -2.98
C PRO A 100 -12.89 -2.28 -2.24
N GLY A 101 -11.80 -1.79 -2.81
CA GLY A 101 -10.98 -0.78 -2.17
C GLY A 101 -11.42 0.65 -2.48
N LEU A 102 -10.67 1.60 -1.92
CA LEU A 102 -10.85 3.03 -2.16
C LEU A 102 -9.61 3.58 -2.85
N ALA A 103 -9.81 4.33 -3.92
CA ALA A 103 -8.75 5.04 -4.62
C ALA A 103 -8.99 6.55 -4.53
N ILE A 104 -7.99 7.30 -4.07
CA ILE A 104 -8.06 8.75 -3.95
C ILE A 104 -6.87 9.34 -4.71
N TYR A 105 -7.14 10.38 -5.53
CA TYR A 105 -6.05 11.14 -6.13
C TYR A 105 -5.15 11.74 -5.05
N GLY A 106 -3.84 11.60 -5.23
CA GLY A 106 -2.87 12.11 -4.27
C GLY A 106 -2.99 13.61 -4.05
N HIS A 107 -3.21 14.39 -5.12
CA HIS A 107 -3.42 15.84 -4.98
C HIS A 107 -4.70 16.17 -4.21
N VAL A 108 -5.74 15.36 -4.27
CA VAL A 108 -6.95 15.52 -3.46
C VAL A 108 -6.65 15.24 -2.00
N ALA A 109 -5.94 14.16 -1.72
CA ALA A 109 -5.54 13.81 -0.35
C ALA A 109 -4.66 14.89 0.30
N GLN A 110 -3.83 15.55 -0.48
CA GLN A 110 -2.91 16.59 0.01
C GLN A 110 -3.57 17.96 0.15
N ASN A 111 -4.37 18.36 -0.83
CA ASN A 111 -4.87 19.74 -0.96
C ASN A 111 -6.37 19.90 -0.71
N GLU A 112 -7.14 18.81 -0.75
CA GLU A 112 -8.59 18.81 -0.58
C GLU A 112 -8.99 17.78 0.48
N ARG A 113 -8.42 17.89 1.66
CA ARG A 113 -8.57 16.91 2.75
C ARG A 113 -10.03 16.65 3.14
N ASP A 114 -10.86 17.67 3.13
CA ASP A 114 -12.27 17.52 3.48
C ASP A 114 -13.00 16.62 2.48
N LYS A 115 -12.68 16.76 1.20
CA LYS A 115 -13.21 15.91 0.14
C LYS A 115 -12.76 14.47 0.30
N ALA A 116 -11.47 14.27 0.54
CA ALA A 116 -10.90 12.94 0.77
C ALA A 116 -11.53 12.29 2.01
N GLN A 117 -11.71 13.05 3.08
CA GLN A 117 -12.35 12.57 4.31
C GLN A 117 -13.76 12.06 4.07
N LYS A 118 -14.55 12.78 3.27
CA LYS A 118 -15.91 12.35 2.94
C LYS A 118 -15.93 11.03 2.18
N GLU A 119 -14.98 10.82 1.28
CA GLU A 119 -14.85 9.55 0.54
C GLU A 119 -14.49 8.40 1.48
N VAL A 120 -13.56 8.64 2.40
CA VAL A 120 -13.19 7.66 3.42
C VAL A 120 -14.36 7.31 4.32
N ASP A 121 -15.11 8.32 4.78
CA ASP A 121 -16.26 8.14 5.64
C ASP A 121 -17.36 7.28 5.00
N LYS A 122 -17.58 7.47 3.70
CA LYS A 122 -18.51 6.63 2.94
C LYS A 122 -18.01 5.19 2.82
N TRP A 123 -16.73 5.03 2.60
CA TRP A 123 -16.13 3.73 2.35
C TRP A 123 -16.08 2.85 3.59
N VAL A 124 -15.79 3.42 4.76
CA VAL A 124 -15.70 2.65 6.01
C VAL A 124 -17.05 2.25 6.58
N LYS A 125 -18.12 2.85 6.07
CA LYS A 125 -19.48 2.46 6.44
C LYS A 125 -19.94 1.29 5.57
#